data_bf9e2dd1307b68e273474096fb3217ec
#
_entry.id   bf9e2dd1307b68e273474096fb3217ec
#
_cell.length_a   1.000
_cell.length_b   1.000
_cell.length_c   1.000
_cell.angle_alpha   90.00
_cell.angle_beta   90.00
_cell.angle_gamma   90.00
#
_symmetry.space_group_name_H-M   'P 1'
#
loop_
_entity.id
_entity.type
_entity.pdbx_description
1 polymer ?
#
loop_
_entity_poly.entity_id
_entity_poly.type
_entity_poly.pdbx_seq_one_letter_code
_entity_poly.pdbx_strand_id
1 'polypeptide(L)'
;MGADDQTPAGRPVHYVEVDENLCNGCVLCMKACPMKAIRLRDNVARIEGVCIDCMECARVCPRGAIRGVSSVEMSLGDRSEDVVCPSTVLYSQFGEDYLPNDVLLGLRKMGFRYPFDQSYTAELYE
;
A
#
# COMPACT_ATOMS: atom_id res chain seq x y z
N MET A 1 -15.84 19.66 13.06
CA MET A 1 -14.62 20.24 12.47
C MET A 1 -14.02 19.13 11.63
N GLY A 2 -14.33 19.14 10.33
CA GLY A 2 -13.79 18.18 9.39
C GLY A 2 -12.34 18.52 9.11
N ALA A 3 -11.44 17.62 9.43
CA ALA A 3 -10.09 17.68 8.92
C ALA A 3 -10.14 17.16 7.47
N ASP A 4 -10.23 18.08 6.51
CA ASP A 4 -9.87 17.82 5.13
C ASP A 4 -8.34 17.67 5.10
N ASP A 5 -7.86 16.48 5.48
CA ASP A 5 -6.46 16.14 5.35
C ASP A 5 -6.17 15.80 3.87
N GLN A 6 -6.06 16.86 3.07
CA GLN A 6 -5.53 16.79 1.74
C GLN A 6 -4.00 16.92 1.86
N THR A 7 -3.31 15.79 1.79
CA THR A 7 -1.87 15.80 1.50
C THR A 7 -1.61 16.62 0.23
N PRO A 8 -0.46 17.31 0.10
CA PRO A 8 -0.19 18.31 -0.93
C PRO A 8 -0.24 17.83 -2.40
N ALA A 9 -0.75 16.64 -2.65
CA ALA A 9 -0.97 16.08 -3.98
C ALA A 9 -2.40 15.59 -4.22
N GLY A 10 -3.37 15.88 -3.31
CA GLY A 10 -4.76 15.39 -3.46
C GLY A 10 -4.90 13.87 -3.37
N ARG A 11 -3.88 13.17 -2.86
CA ARG A 11 -3.92 11.70 -2.67
C ARG A 11 -4.66 11.36 -1.38
N PRO A 12 -5.45 10.29 -1.38
CA PRO A 12 -6.07 9.81 -0.15
C PRO A 12 -4.98 9.44 0.88
N VAL A 13 -5.29 9.64 2.15
CA VAL A 13 -4.41 9.28 3.29
C VAL A 13 -4.24 7.75 3.42
N HIS A 14 -4.96 6.98 2.61
CA HIS A 14 -4.94 5.52 2.59
C HIS A 14 -4.89 4.99 1.14
N TYR A 15 -4.36 3.77 0.99
CA TYR A 15 -4.23 3.07 -0.29
C TYR A 15 -5.28 1.96 -0.46
N VAL A 16 -6.46 2.16 0.11
CA VAL A 16 -7.60 1.24 -0.01
C VAL A 16 -8.74 1.94 -0.70
N GLU A 17 -9.24 1.35 -1.78
CA GLU A 17 -10.41 1.85 -2.52
C GLU A 17 -11.59 0.89 -2.40
N VAL A 18 -12.78 1.45 -2.45
CA VAL A 18 -14.04 0.72 -2.48
C VAL A 18 -14.74 0.98 -3.81
N ASP A 19 -14.99 -0.09 -4.57
CA ASP A 19 -15.84 -0.04 -5.76
C ASP A 19 -17.31 -0.02 -5.32
N GLU A 20 -17.94 1.13 -5.51
CA GLU A 20 -19.34 1.37 -5.12
C GLU A 20 -20.31 0.48 -5.88
N ASN A 21 -19.98 0.10 -7.13
CA ASN A 21 -20.86 -0.76 -7.97
C ASN A 21 -20.86 -2.23 -7.50
N LEU A 22 -19.76 -2.67 -6.88
CA LEU A 22 -19.65 -4.02 -6.35
C LEU A 22 -20.09 -4.10 -4.89
N CYS A 23 -20.06 -2.99 -4.15
CA CYS A 23 -20.43 -2.96 -2.75
C CYS A 23 -21.95 -3.12 -2.57
N ASN A 24 -22.35 -4.03 -1.67
CA ASN A 24 -23.76 -4.25 -1.32
C ASN A 24 -24.09 -3.92 0.14
N GLY A 25 -23.18 -3.24 0.86
CA GLY A 25 -23.41 -2.84 2.23
C GLY A 25 -23.45 -3.96 3.28
N CYS A 26 -22.83 -5.11 3.02
CA CYS A 26 -22.93 -6.30 3.88
C CYS A 26 -22.26 -6.18 5.26
N VAL A 27 -21.63 -5.07 5.58
CA VAL A 27 -20.96 -4.67 6.86
C VAL A 27 -19.78 -5.56 7.30
N LEU A 28 -19.38 -6.57 6.56
CA LEU A 28 -18.29 -7.47 6.95
C LEU A 28 -16.96 -6.72 7.11
N CYS A 29 -16.66 -5.81 6.19
CA CYS A 29 -15.46 -4.96 6.26
C CYS A 29 -15.43 -4.05 7.48
N MET A 30 -16.59 -3.51 7.90
CA MET A 30 -16.69 -2.72 9.12
C MET A 30 -16.34 -3.53 10.38
N LYS A 31 -16.84 -4.78 10.43
CA LYS A 31 -16.58 -5.68 11.57
C LYS A 31 -15.13 -6.14 11.62
N ALA A 32 -14.52 -6.35 10.46
CA ALA A 32 -13.14 -6.82 10.35
C ALA A 32 -12.11 -5.71 10.55
N CYS A 33 -12.47 -4.44 10.38
CA CYS A 33 -11.52 -3.33 10.49
C CYS A 33 -11.03 -3.15 11.93
N PRO A 34 -9.74 -3.35 12.24
CA PRO A 34 -9.20 -3.19 13.59
C PRO A 34 -9.27 -1.73 14.06
N MET A 35 -9.13 -0.79 13.13
CA MET A 35 -9.16 0.65 13.40
C MET A 35 -10.58 1.23 13.41
N LYS A 36 -11.60 0.42 13.07
CA LYS A 36 -12.98 0.86 12.91
C LYS A 36 -13.12 2.10 12.01
N ALA A 37 -12.24 2.19 11.01
CA ALA A 37 -12.16 3.30 10.07
C ALA A 37 -13.27 3.29 9.01
N ILE A 38 -14.03 2.20 8.88
CA ILE A 38 -15.03 2.03 7.83
C ILE A 38 -16.42 2.33 8.36
N ARG A 39 -17.20 3.10 7.61
CA ARG A 39 -18.60 3.40 7.85
C ARG A 39 -19.44 3.06 6.63
N LEU A 40 -20.73 2.79 6.82
CA LEU A 40 -21.69 2.72 5.73
C LEU A 40 -22.33 4.09 5.49
N ARG A 41 -22.33 4.51 4.22
CA ARG A 41 -23.09 5.66 3.74
C ARG A 41 -23.83 5.20 2.47
N ASP A 42 -25.10 5.46 2.42
CA ASP A 42 -25.95 5.08 1.26
C ASP A 42 -25.77 3.63 0.81
N ASN A 43 -25.66 2.72 1.78
CA ASN A 43 -25.43 1.28 1.59
C ASN A 43 -24.06 0.93 0.95
N VAL A 44 -23.10 1.85 0.94
CA VAL A 44 -21.73 1.68 0.45
C VAL A 44 -20.75 1.86 1.61
N ALA A 45 -19.72 1.03 1.66
CA ALA A 45 -18.64 1.18 2.64
C ALA A 45 -17.75 2.38 2.24
N ARG A 46 -17.45 3.25 3.20
CA ARG A 46 -16.53 4.38 3.04
C ARG A 46 -15.49 4.38 4.16
N ILE A 47 -14.30 4.78 3.84
CA ILE A 47 -13.21 4.92 4.81
C ILE A 47 -13.23 6.37 5.31
N GLU A 48 -13.66 6.56 6.56
CA GLU A 48 -13.84 7.90 7.16
C GLU A 48 -12.93 8.11 8.38
N GLY A 49 -12.17 7.10 8.78
CA GLY A 49 -11.26 7.16 9.93
C GLY A 49 -9.80 6.92 9.52
N VAL A 50 -8.93 6.82 10.52
CA VAL A 50 -7.52 6.51 10.32
C VAL A 50 -7.38 5.08 9.80
N CYS A 51 -7.00 4.94 8.54
CA CYS A 51 -6.70 3.65 7.91
C CYS A 51 -5.19 3.35 8.06
N ILE A 52 -4.87 2.10 8.39
CA ILE A 52 -3.48 1.61 8.48
C ILE A 52 -3.11 0.68 7.32
N ASP A 53 -3.92 0.66 6.28
CA ASP A 53 -3.72 -0.11 5.04
C ASP A 53 -3.45 -1.61 5.24
N CYS A 54 -4.02 -2.20 6.29
CA CYS A 54 -3.81 -3.61 6.64
C CYS A 54 -4.50 -4.62 5.71
N MET A 55 -5.34 -4.16 4.78
CA MET A 55 -6.08 -4.94 3.76
C MET A 55 -7.04 -6.00 4.32
N GLU A 56 -7.30 -6.04 5.62
CA GLU A 56 -8.23 -7.01 6.21
C GLU A 56 -9.67 -6.88 5.67
N CYS A 57 -10.08 -5.65 5.38
CA CYS A 57 -11.38 -5.37 4.76
C CYS A 57 -11.51 -5.96 3.35
N ALA A 58 -10.44 -5.97 2.57
CA ALA A 58 -10.43 -6.60 1.25
C ALA A 58 -10.49 -8.12 1.36
N ARG A 59 -9.74 -8.70 2.31
CA ARG A 59 -9.72 -10.15 2.56
C ARG A 59 -11.10 -10.72 2.90
N VAL A 60 -11.91 -9.99 3.66
CA VAL A 60 -13.24 -10.46 4.08
C VAL A 60 -14.37 -10.08 3.12
N CYS A 61 -14.08 -9.30 2.07
CA CYS A 61 -15.11 -8.85 1.14
C CYS A 61 -15.51 -9.95 0.15
N PRO A 62 -16.74 -10.54 0.25
CA PRO A 62 -17.12 -11.65 -0.61
C PRO A 62 -17.37 -11.24 -2.06
N ARG A 63 -17.48 -9.93 -2.30
CA ARG A 63 -17.74 -9.37 -3.63
C ARG A 63 -16.50 -8.78 -4.29
N GLY A 64 -15.35 -8.78 -3.59
CA GLY A 64 -14.13 -8.14 -4.10
C GLY A 64 -14.28 -6.64 -4.34
N ALA A 65 -15.22 -5.99 -3.63
CA ALA A 65 -15.48 -4.56 -3.79
C ALA A 65 -14.38 -3.67 -3.20
N ILE A 66 -13.46 -4.25 -2.44
CA ILE A 66 -12.37 -3.50 -1.79
C ILE A 66 -11.04 -3.98 -2.34
N ARG A 67 -10.25 -3.03 -2.79
CA ARG A 67 -8.92 -3.30 -3.37
C ARG A 67 -7.86 -2.35 -2.82
N GLY A 68 -6.60 -2.75 -2.86
CA GLY A 68 -5.47 -1.87 -2.65
C GLY A 68 -5.16 -1.08 -3.92
N VAL A 69 -4.86 0.19 -3.75
CA VAL A 69 -4.34 1.03 -4.84
C VAL A 69 -2.83 0.92 -4.83
N SER A 70 -2.25 0.52 -5.94
CA SER A 70 -0.80 0.47 -6.11
C SER A 70 -0.34 1.67 -6.93
N SER A 71 0.66 2.37 -6.44
CA SER A 71 1.33 3.41 -7.22
C SER A 71 2.29 2.84 -8.27
N VAL A 72 2.50 1.52 -8.28
CA VAL A 72 3.38 0.86 -9.27
C VAL A 72 2.88 1.09 -10.69
N GLU A 73 1.57 1.04 -10.90
CA GLU A 73 0.96 1.29 -12.21
C GLU A 73 1.08 2.77 -12.63
N MET A 74 1.14 3.68 -11.66
CA MET A 74 1.32 5.12 -11.92
C MET A 74 2.78 5.47 -12.23
N SER A 75 3.71 4.62 -11.82
CA SER A 75 5.17 4.83 -11.89
C SER A 75 5.82 4.11 -13.08
N LEU A 76 5.03 3.66 -14.07
CA LEU A 76 5.55 2.98 -15.26
C LEU A 76 6.24 3.93 -16.27
N GLY A 77 6.33 5.22 -15.95
CA GLY A 77 7.08 6.22 -16.73
C GLY A 77 8.59 6.14 -16.53
N ASP A 78 9.25 7.27 -16.73
CA ASP A 78 10.69 7.41 -16.50
C ASP A 78 11.01 7.28 -15.00
N ARG A 79 11.73 6.21 -14.65
CA ARG A 79 12.16 5.87 -13.28
C ARG A 79 13.59 6.32 -12.96
N SER A 80 14.15 7.15 -13.84
CA SER A 80 15.55 7.57 -13.72
C SER A 80 15.85 8.38 -12.46
N GLU A 81 14.82 9.00 -11.87
CA GLU A 81 14.92 9.78 -10.63
C GLU A 81 14.30 9.05 -9.42
N ASP A 82 13.73 7.86 -9.62
CA ASP A 82 13.08 7.12 -8.54
C ASP A 82 14.11 6.44 -7.62
N VAL A 83 13.92 6.63 -6.32
CA VAL A 83 14.62 5.89 -5.26
C VAL A 83 13.71 4.76 -4.80
N VAL A 84 14.19 3.53 -4.81
CA VAL A 84 13.48 2.37 -4.28
C VAL A 84 14.17 1.87 -3.02
N CYS A 85 13.42 1.80 -1.93
CA CYS A 85 13.85 1.26 -0.65
C CYS A 85 13.09 -0.03 -0.36
N PRO A 86 13.62 -1.21 -0.78
CA PRO A 86 12.95 -2.47 -0.50
C PRO A 86 12.98 -2.75 1.01
N SER A 87 11.89 -3.33 1.51
CA SER A 87 11.88 -3.84 2.88
C SER A 87 12.88 -4.98 3.01
N THR A 88 13.54 -5.10 4.17
CA THR A 88 14.46 -6.20 4.48
C THR A 88 13.80 -7.57 4.37
N VAL A 89 12.48 -7.65 4.60
CA VAL A 89 11.69 -8.88 4.42
C VAL A 89 11.66 -9.33 2.95
N LEU A 90 11.84 -8.41 1.99
CA LEU A 90 11.86 -8.77 0.58
C LEU A 90 12.97 -9.78 0.26
N TYR A 91 14.13 -9.65 0.87
CA TYR A 91 15.27 -10.52 0.59
C TYR A 91 14.98 -11.99 0.95
N SER A 92 14.21 -12.24 2.01
CA SER A 92 13.83 -13.60 2.41
C SER A 92 12.83 -14.28 1.47
N GLN A 93 12.22 -13.54 0.53
CA GLN A 93 11.25 -14.10 -0.42
C GLN A 93 11.92 -14.84 -1.59
N PHE A 94 13.20 -14.61 -1.83
CA PHE A 94 13.93 -15.17 -2.98
C PHE A 94 14.69 -16.46 -2.67
N GLY A 95 14.64 -16.96 -1.43
CA GLY A 95 15.37 -18.15 -1.01
C GLY A 95 16.86 -17.90 -0.74
N GLU A 96 17.59 -18.97 -0.43
CA GLU A 96 19.00 -18.90 0.01
C GLU A 96 20.00 -18.70 -1.13
N ASP A 97 19.56 -18.91 -2.38
CA ASP A 97 20.41 -18.81 -3.57
C ASP A 97 20.68 -17.36 -4.03
N TYR A 98 19.95 -16.40 -3.46
CA TYR A 98 20.04 -14.98 -3.85
C TYR A 98 20.55 -14.13 -2.69
N LEU A 99 21.59 -13.36 -2.96
CA LEU A 99 22.10 -12.37 -2.02
C LEU A 99 21.30 -11.06 -2.10
N PRO A 100 21.26 -10.24 -1.04
CA PRO A 100 20.61 -8.92 -1.09
C PRO A 100 21.05 -8.06 -2.28
N ASN A 101 22.32 -8.13 -2.65
CA ASN A 101 22.85 -7.41 -3.81
C ASN A 101 22.25 -7.87 -5.15
N ASP A 102 21.87 -9.14 -5.27
CA ASP A 102 21.22 -9.64 -6.50
C ASP A 102 19.83 -9.06 -6.65
N VAL A 103 19.11 -8.92 -5.53
CA VAL A 103 17.78 -8.28 -5.49
C VAL A 103 17.88 -6.80 -5.86
N LEU A 104 18.86 -6.08 -5.29
CA LEU A 104 19.09 -4.67 -5.62
C LEU A 104 19.49 -4.49 -7.09
N LEU A 105 20.30 -5.39 -7.62
CA LEU A 105 20.65 -5.39 -9.04
C LEU A 105 19.43 -5.67 -9.93
N GLY A 106 18.54 -6.56 -9.48
CA GLY A 106 17.25 -6.81 -10.14
C GLY A 106 16.40 -5.55 -10.23
N LEU A 107 16.30 -4.80 -9.14
CA LEU A 107 15.58 -3.52 -9.10
C LEU A 107 16.19 -2.49 -10.06
N ARG A 108 17.53 -2.44 -10.17
CA ARG A 108 18.20 -1.60 -11.18
C ARG A 108 17.83 -2.00 -12.61
N LYS A 109 17.78 -3.30 -12.89
CA LYS A 109 17.36 -3.81 -14.22
C LYS A 109 15.89 -3.49 -14.54
N MET A 110 15.05 -3.30 -13.52
CA MET A 110 13.67 -2.84 -13.66
C MET A 110 13.55 -1.33 -13.94
N GLY A 111 14.67 -0.61 -13.98
CA GLY A 111 14.71 0.81 -14.31
C GLY A 111 14.87 1.77 -13.12
N PHE A 112 14.89 1.28 -11.89
CA PHE A 112 15.16 2.13 -10.74
C PHE A 112 16.65 2.52 -10.69
N ARG A 113 16.94 3.80 -10.74
CA ARG A 113 18.32 4.27 -10.73
C ARG A 113 19.00 4.10 -9.37
N TYR A 114 18.24 4.31 -8.30
CA TYR A 114 18.75 4.33 -6.92
C TYR A 114 18.05 3.29 -6.04
N PRO A 115 18.36 1.98 -6.17
CA PRO A 115 17.94 1.01 -5.16
C PRO A 115 18.79 1.19 -3.90
N PHE A 116 18.14 1.41 -2.77
CA PHE A 116 18.77 1.71 -1.50
C PHE A 116 18.37 0.68 -0.45
N ASP A 117 19.35 0.01 0.15
CA ASP A 117 19.07 -0.96 1.22
C ASP A 117 18.74 -0.23 2.52
N GLN A 118 17.53 -0.48 3.03
CA GLN A 118 17.02 0.14 4.25
C GLN A 118 17.84 -0.27 5.49
N SER A 119 18.45 -1.46 5.52
CA SER A 119 19.29 -1.90 6.63
C SER A 119 20.53 -1.04 6.79
N TYR A 120 21.09 -0.55 5.70
CA TYR A 120 22.29 0.30 5.71
C TYR A 120 22.05 1.67 6.37
N THR A 121 20.82 2.20 6.29
CA THR A 121 20.48 3.45 6.97
C THR A 121 20.33 3.29 8.47
N ALA A 122 19.91 2.14 8.95
CA ALA A 122 19.78 1.89 10.38
C ALA A 122 21.14 1.92 11.10
N GLU A 123 22.20 1.47 10.42
CA GLU A 123 23.57 1.48 10.96
C GLU A 123 24.19 2.89 11.06
N LEU A 124 23.66 3.86 10.30
CA LEU A 124 24.18 5.24 10.32
C LEU A 124 23.66 6.10 11.49
N TYR A 125 22.70 5.58 12.26
CA TYR A 125 22.05 6.30 13.37
C TYR A 125 22.45 5.77 14.77
N GLU A 126 23.41 4.87 14.87
CA GLU A 126 24.08 4.51 16.13
C GLU A 126 25.32 5.39 16.36
#